data_98f39623effc48870b242869e2266cf0
#
_entry.id   98f39623effc48870b242869e2266cf0
#
_cell.length_a   1.000
_cell.length_b   1.000
_cell.length_c   1.000
_cell.angle_alpha   90.00
_cell.angle_beta   90.00
_cell.angle_gamma   90.00
#
_symmetry.space_group_name_H-M   'P 1'
#
loop_
_entity.id
_entity.type
_entity.pdbx_description
1 polymer ?
#
loop_
_entity_poly.entity_id
_entity_poly.type
_entity_poly.pdbx_seq_one_letter_code
_entity_poly.pdbx_strand_id
1 'polypeptide(L)'
;FMWDALKKVLKHKQALIENIGEQYRYVPTLTLKPETIPLNVKIILIGSPIFYKVLTYDEDFRKLFKVKVDFDISMERNEENIRKYVSFISAICEEMGILHFDRTGLGKIIEYGSRLAGNQAKLSTQFNEITEIVHESSAIAKYEEATIVSDSHVRKALADRKYRANMIEEKFQEMLLKNKIMIDVQDAVVGQVNGLSVIQTEEYAFGHPT
;
A
#
# COMPACT_ATOMS: atom_id res chain seq x y z
N PHE A 1 17.45 18.82 1.01
CA PHE A 1 18.62 18.78 0.12
C PHE A 1 18.26 18.39 -1.33
N MET A 2 17.77 17.16 -1.60
CA MET A 2 17.40 16.73 -2.97
C MET A 2 16.31 17.62 -3.59
N TRP A 3 15.33 18.03 -2.81
CA TRP A 3 14.27 18.92 -3.25
C TRP A 3 14.80 20.30 -3.68
N ASP A 4 15.74 20.87 -2.91
CA ASP A 4 16.32 22.17 -3.23
C ASP A 4 17.20 22.11 -4.48
N ALA A 5 17.94 21.02 -4.67
CA ALA A 5 18.70 20.78 -5.90
C ALA A 5 17.76 20.67 -7.12
N LEU A 6 16.66 19.92 -6.98
CA LEU A 6 15.65 19.81 -8.02
C LEU A 6 15.04 21.16 -8.38
N LYS A 7 14.67 21.98 -7.38
CA LYS A 7 14.15 23.34 -7.61
C LYS A 7 15.12 24.21 -8.37
N LYS A 8 16.42 24.20 -8.02
CA LYS A 8 17.46 24.95 -8.72
C LYS A 8 17.54 24.54 -10.19
N VAL A 9 17.58 23.25 -10.46
CA VAL A 9 17.64 22.71 -11.83
C VAL A 9 16.43 23.13 -12.66
N LEU A 10 15.23 23.01 -12.09
CA LEU A 10 13.99 23.39 -12.79
C LEU A 10 13.87 24.88 -13.05
N LYS A 11 14.33 25.73 -12.13
CA LYS A 11 14.31 27.20 -12.28
C LYS A 11 15.33 27.67 -13.33
N HIS A 12 16.52 27.11 -13.30
CA HIS A 12 17.61 27.56 -14.17
C HIS A 12 17.68 26.80 -15.51
N LYS A 13 16.95 25.68 -15.63
CA LYS A 13 17.02 24.76 -16.78
C LYS A 13 18.44 24.28 -17.08
N GLN A 14 19.25 24.17 -16.05
CA GLN A 14 20.64 23.76 -16.10
C GLN A 14 20.96 22.86 -14.91
N ALA A 15 21.69 21.80 -15.16
CA ALA A 15 22.27 20.97 -14.12
C ALA A 15 23.73 21.41 -13.86
N LEU A 16 24.05 21.59 -12.59
CA LEU A 16 25.40 21.86 -12.12
C LEU A 16 25.87 20.70 -11.26
N ILE A 17 27.04 20.18 -11.53
CA ILE A 17 27.71 19.21 -10.67
C ILE A 17 28.35 19.99 -9.53
N GLU A 18 27.69 20.00 -8.37
CA GLU A 18 28.21 20.67 -7.17
C GLU A 18 29.21 19.74 -6.47
N ASN A 19 30.36 20.28 -6.05
CA ASN A 19 31.30 19.53 -5.24
C ASN A 19 30.81 19.50 -3.79
N ILE A 20 30.57 18.29 -3.26
CA ILE A 20 30.06 18.07 -1.90
C ILE A 20 31.00 18.72 -0.86
N GLY A 21 32.31 18.77 -1.11
CA GLY A 21 33.30 19.42 -0.24
C GLY A 21 33.11 20.93 -0.08
N GLU A 22 32.68 21.63 -1.12
CA GLU A 22 32.39 23.08 -1.06
C GLU A 22 31.11 23.35 -0.25
N GLN A 23 30.14 22.44 -0.26
CA GLN A 23 28.88 22.59 0.44
C GLN A 23 29.03 22.46 1.97
N TYR A 24 30.00 21.67 2.42
CA TYR A 24 30.31 21.50 3.86
C TYR A 24 31.42 22.43 4.36
N ARG A 25 31.88 23.38 3.54
CA ARG A 25 32.96 24.33 3.89
C ARG A 25 34.26 23.68 4.38
N TYR A 26 34.53 22.45 3.96
CA TYR A 26 35.82 21.81 4.20
C TYR A 26 36.77 22.15 3.09
N VAL A 27 37.72 23.06 3.40
CA VAL A 27 38.92 23.46 2.63
C VAL A 27 38.63 24.03 1.22
N PRO A 28 39.00 25.29 0.95
CA PRO A 28 38.95 25.87 -0.40
C PRO A 28 40.08 25.28 -1.25
N THR A 29 39.81 24.19 -1.93
CA THR A 29 40.68 23.74 -3.01
C THR A 29 40.24 24.41 -4.31
N LEU A 30 41.19 24.89 -5.08
CA LEU A 30 40.99 25.37 -6.45
C LEU A 30 40.54 24.17 -7.32
N THR A 31 39.28 23.81 -7.24
CA THR A 31 38.69 22.77 -8.08
C THR A 31 38.14 23.42 -9.35
N LEU A 32 38.46 22.85 -10.50
CA LEU A 32 37.83 23.20 -11.77
C LEU A 32 36.29 23.00 -11.60
N LYS A 33 35.54 24.08 -11.81
CA LYS A 33 34.06 23.99 -11.79
C LYS A 33 33.60 23.41 -13.12
N PRO A 34 32.90 22.28 -13.12
CA PRO A 34 32.31 21.75 -14.34
C PRO A 34 31.39 22.77 -15.00
N GLU A 35 31.35 22.79 -16.31
CA GLU A 35 30.38 23.58 -17.05
C GLU A 35 28.94 23.12 -16.73
N THR A 36 28.02 24.07 -16.78
CA THR A 36 26.58 23.76 -16.58
C THR A 36 26.04 23.01 -17.78
N ILE A 37 25.25 21.98 -17.54
CA ILE A 37 24.63 21.18 -18.59
C ILE A 37 23.18 21.71 -18.81
N PRO A 38 22.85 22.22 -20.01
CA PRO A 38 21.49 22.65 -20.29
C PRO A 38 20.52 21.46 -20.21
N LEU A 39 19.39 21.64 -19.54
CA LEU A 39 18.45 20.58 -19.23
C LEU A 39 17.05 20.98 -19.69
N ASN A 40 16.50 20.22 -20.65
CA ASN A 40 15.13 20.35 -21.11
C ASN A 40 14.36 19.05 -20.82
N VAL A 41 13.85 18.94 -19.60
CA VAL A 41 13.16 17.73 -19.12
C VAL A 41 11.78 18.07 -18.58
N LYS A 42 10.86 17.12 -18.71
CA LYS A 42 9.60 17.11 -17.96
C LYS A 42 9.73 16.20 -16.76
N ILE A 43 9.34 16.69 -15.60
CA ILE A 43 9.41 15.94 -14.35
C ILE A 43 8.00 15.62 -13.90
N ILE A 44 7.79 14.35 -13.57
CA ILE A 44 6.56 13.83 -13.00
C ILE A 44 6.92 13.31 -11.61
N LEU A 45 6.26 13.85 -10.58
CA LEU A 45 6.39 13.38 -9.21
C LEU A 45 5.25 12.41 -8.93
N ILE A 46 5.60 11.21 -8.48
CA ILE A 46 4.63 10.18 -8.07
C ILE A 46 4.86 9.93 -6.59
N GLY A 47 3.80 9.95 -5.80
CA GLY A 47 3.90 9.73 -4.37
C GLY A 47 2.54 9.70 -3.68
N SER A 48 2.54 9.41 -2.39
CA SER A 48 1.31 9.39 -1.59
C SER A 48 0.76 10.80 -1.38
N PRO A 49 -0.55 10.94 -1.10
CA PRO A 49 -1.19 12.25 -0.85
C PRO A 49 -0.54 13.06 0.27
N ILE A 50 0.05 12.39 1.27
CA ILE A 50 0.73 13.08 2.36
C ILE A 50 1.96 13.86 1.88
N PHE A 51 2.77 13.27 0.96
CA PHE A 51 3.92 13.97 0.39
C PHE A 51 3.49 15.17 -0.44
N TYR A 52 2.40 15.03 -1.21
CA TYR A 52 1.82 16.18 -1.93
C TYR A 52 1.46 17.29 -0.96
N LYS A 53 0.76 16.97 0.14
CA LYS A 53 0.37 17.94 1.17
C LYS A 53 1.59 18.65 1.77
N VAL A 54 2.65 17.92 2.09
CA VAL A 54 3.91 18.51 2.61
C VAL A 54 4.55 19.43 1.56
N LEU A 55 4.62 19.01 0.30
CA LEU A 55 5.20 19.83 -0.78
C LEU A 55 4.39 21.12 -1.05
N THR A 56 3.09 21.14 -0.79
CA THR A 56 2.28 22.36 -0.98
C THR A 56 2.61 23.50 -0.01
N TYR A 57 3.34 23.24 1.08
CA TYR A 57 3.87 24.29 1.97
C TYR A 57 5.09 25.00 1.38
N ASP A 58 5.72 24.45 0.33
CA ASP A 58 6.79 25.12 -0.39
C ASP A 58 6.20 26.08 -1.45
N GLU A 59 6.54 27.37 -1.36
CA GLU A 59 6.02 28.39 -2.27
C GLU A 59 6.37 28.15 -3.74
N ASP A 60 7.49 27.50 -4.01
CA ASP A 60 7.96 27.21 -5.36
C ASP A 60 7.26 25.99 -5.96
N PHE A 61 6.74 25.08 -5.14
CA PHE A 61 6.13 23.85 -5.61
C PHE A 61 5.01 24.10 -6.63
N ARG A 62 4.07 24.98 -6.28
CA ARG A 62 2.94 25.31 -7.17
C ARG A 62 3.34 26.06 -8.42
N LYS A 63 4.48 26.76 -8.39
CA LYS A 63 5.02 27.45 -9.57
C LYS A 63 5.65 26.49 -10.56
N LEU A 64 6.28 25.43 -10.06
CA LEU A 64 7.01 24.43 -10.84
C LEU A 64 6.10 23.26 -11.29
N PHE A 65 5.19 22.82 -10.42
CA PHE A 65 4.27 21.70 -10.67
C PHE A 65 2.82 22.20 -10.70
N LYS A 66 2.32 22.45 -11.90
CA LYS A 66 1.00 23.09 -12.10
C LYS A 66 -0.14 22.10 -12.26
N VAL A 67 0.15 20.85 -12.61
CA VAL A 67 -0.84 19.81 -12.85
C VAL A 67 -0.79 18.80 -11.71
N LYS A 68 -1.92 18.58 -11.08
CA LYS A 68 -2.14 17.51 -10.11
C LYS A 68 -3.07 16.48 -10.73
N VAL A 69 -2.73 15.22 -10.58
CA VAL A 69 -3.57 14.08 -10.96
C VAL A 69 -3.75 13.21 -9.73
N ASP A 70 -5.00 12.95 -9.38
CA ASP A 70 -5.33 12.03 -8.30
C ASP A 70 -5.68 10.65 -8.89
N PHE A 71 -5.17 9.60 -8.26
CA PHE A 71 -5.53 8.22 -8.55
C PHE A 71 -6.47 7.71 -7.46
N ASP A 72 -7.59 7.13 -7.86
CA ASP A 72 -8.51 6.48 -6.93
C ASP A 72 -7.91 5.16 -6.43
N ILE A 73 -8.19 4.83 -5.18
CA ILE A 73 -7.79 3.58 -4.53
C ILE A 73 -8.78 2.43 -4.81
N SER A 74 -9.86 2.73 -5.54
CA SER A 74 -10.89 1.76 -5.88
C SER A 74 -11.45 2.00 -7.28
N MET A 75 -11.98 0.96 -7.89
CA MET A 75 -12.68 1.00 -9.18
C MET A 75 -13.97 0.19 -9.12
N GLU A 76 -14.92 0.45 -10.04
CA GLU A 76 -16.19 -0.28 -10.11
C GLU A 76 -15.97 -1.77 -10.38
N ARG A 77 -16.69 -2.62 -9.66
CA ARG A 77 -16.70 -4.07 -9.86
C ARG A 77 -17.67 -4.46 -10.97
N ASN A 78 -17.30 -4.20 -12.22
CA ASN A 78 -18.02 -4.61 -13.40
C ASN A 78 -17.25 -5.69 -14.17
N GLU A 79 -17.86 -6.27 -15.18
CA GLU A 79 -17.26 -7.36 -15.93
C GLU A 79 -15.96 -6.94 -16.62
N GLU A 80 -15.89 -5.74 -17.16
CA GLU A 80 -14.70 -5.19 -17.80
C GLU A 80 -13.52 -5.08 -16.82
N ASN A 81 -13.76 -4.51 -15.65
CA ASN A 81 -12.71 -4.34 -14.63
C ASN A 81 -12.30 -5.68 -14.00
N ILE A 82 -13.23 -6.62 -13.84
CA ILE A 82 -12.90 -7.99 -13.42
C ILE A 82 -11.97 -8.63 -14.44
N ARG A 83 -12.25 -8.51 -15.74
CA ARG A 83 -11.36 -9.04 -16.78
C ARG A 83 -9.96 -8.40 -16.73
N LYS A 84 -9.88 -7.09 -16.56
CA LYS A 84 -8.59 -6.38 -16.38
C LYS A 84 -7.84 -6.88 -15.15
N TYR A 85 -8.56 -7.15 -14.06
CA TYR A 85 -8.00 -7.66 -12.82
C TYR A 85 -7.41 -9.07 -13.00
N VAL A 86 -8.13 -9.94 -13.69
CA VAL A 86 -7.65 -11.29 -14.05
C VAL A 86 -6.43 -11.22 -14.97
N SER A 87 -6.45 -10.34 -15.97
CA SER A 87 -5.31 -10.14 -16.86
C SER A 87 -4.07 -9.63 -16.11
N PHE A 88 -4.25 -8.75 -15.14
CA PHE A 88 -3.18 -8.27 -14.26
C PHE A 88 -2.57 -9.42 -13.44
N ILE A 89 -3.40 -10.27 -12.82
CA ILE A 89 -2.92 -11.44 -12.08
C ILE A 89 -2.15 -12.40 -12.98
N SER A 90 -2.66 -12.66 -14.17
CA SER A 90 -1.99 -13.54 -15.15
C SER A 90 -0.63 -12.97 -15.57
N ALA A 91 -0.55 -11.66 -15.83
CA ALA A 91 0.71 -11.00 -16.18
C ALA A 91 1.76 -11.11 -15.06
N ILE A 92 1.35 -10.93 -13.79
CA ILE A 92 2.24 -11.14 -12.65
C ILE A 92 2.75 -12.59 -12.61
N CYS A 93 1.86 -13.56 -12.80
CA CYS A 93 2.26 -14.99 -12.80
C CYS A 93 3.31 -15.28 -13.87
N GLU A 94 3.15 -14.72 -15.06
CA GLU A 94 4.10 -14.86 -16.17
C GLU A 94 5.43 -14.16 -15.88
N GLU A 95 5.38 -12.89 -15.47
CA GLU A 95 6.56 -12.07 -15.21
C GLU A 95 7.44 -12.65 -14.10
N MET A 96 6.82 -13.20 -13.07
CA MET A 96 7.52 -13.73 -11.91
C MET A 96 7.74 -15.25 -11.93
N GLY A 97 7.27 -15.95 -12.97
CA GLY A 97 7.43 -17.39 -13.10
C GLY A 97 6.78 -18.17 -11.96
N ILE A 98 5.61 -17.72 -11.50
CA ILE A 98 4.84 -18.36 -10.44
C ILE A 98 3.65 -19.13 -11.01
N LEU A 99 3.00 -19.95 -10.16
CA LEU A 99 1.85 -20.76 -10.59
C LEU A 99 0.65 -19.89 -10.95
N HIS A 100 -0.02 -20.28 -12.04
CA HIS A 100 -1.28 -19.66 -12.45
C HIS A 100 -2.44 -20.07 -11.53
N PHE A 101 -3.50 -19.28 -11.55
CA PHE A 101 -4.70 -19.46 -10.74
C PHE A 101 -5.81 -20.11 -11.57
N ASP A 102 -6.54 -21.01 -10.96
CA ASP A 102 -7.80 -21.49 -11.51
C ASP A 102 -8.94 -20.47 -11.29
N ARG A 103 -10.12 -20.78 -11.80
CA ARG A 103 -11.28 -19.91 -11.66
C ARG A 103 -11.66 -19.66 -10.20
N THR A 104 -11.49 -20.63 -9.31
CA THR A 104 -11.85 -20.53 -7.89
C THR A 104 -10.88 -19.64 -7.14
N GLY A 105 -9.57 -19.80 -7.39
CA GLY A 105 -8.52 -18.94 -6.85
C GLY A 105 -8.66 -17.49 -7.31
N LEU A 106 -8.89 -17.25 -8.62
CA LEU A 106 -9.17 -15.90 -9.14
C LEU A 106 -10.41 -15.30 -8.50
N GLY A 107 -11.49 -16.06 -8.33
CA GLY A 107 -12.70 -15.61 -7.66
C GLY A 107 -12.42 -15.14 -6.22
N LYS A 108 -11.52 -15.85 -5.52
CA LYS A 108 -11.16 -15.50 -4.15
C LYS A 108 -10.27 -14.25 -4.06
N ILE A 109 -9.37 -14.06 -5.02
CA ILE A 109 -8.60 -12.79 -5.12
C ILE A 109 -9.53 -11.60 -5.42
N ILE A 110 -10.51 -11.76 -6.31
CA ILE A 110 -11.50 -10.71 -6.62
C ILE A 110 -12.33 -10.38 -5.37
N GLU A 111 -12.76 -11.39 -4.60
CA GLU A 111 -13.46 -11.19 -3.32
C GLU A 111 -12.58 -10.40 -2.33
N TYR A 112 -11.30 -10.77 -2.24
CA TYR A 112 -10.34 -10.04 -1.40
C TYR A 112 -10.16 -8.60 -1.86
N GLY A 113 -10.06 -8.34 -3.16
CA GLY A 113 -10.01 -6.99 -3.74
C GLY A 113 -11.23 -6.14 -3.37
N SER A 114 -12.44 -6.74 -3.35
CA SER A 114 -13.66 -6.04 -2.88
C SER A 114 -13.63 -5.77 -1.38
N ARG A 115 -13.07 -6.69 -0.59
CA ARG A 115 -12.89 -6.49 0.86
C ARG A 115 -11.92 -5.36 1.16
N LEU A 116 -10.78 -5.26 0.45
CA LEU A 116 -9.84 -4.15 0.56
C LEU A 116 -10.46 -2.81 0.17
N ALA A 117 -11.37 -2.80 -0.81
CA ALA A 117 -12.11 -1.60 -1.19
C ALA A 117 -13.18 -1.19 -0.16
N GLY A 118 -13.48 -2.04 0.84
CA GLY A 118 -14.55 -1.80 1.82
C GLY A 118 -15.95 -1.74 1.21
N ASN A 119 -16.12 -2.19 -0.04
CA ASN A 119 -17.39 -2.09 -0.77
C ASN A 119 -17.53 -3.26 -1.75
N GLN A 120 -18.65 -3.99 -1.65
CA GLN A 120 -18.93 -5.14 -2.52
C GLN A 120 -19.09 -4.79 -4.01
N ALA A 121 -19.45 -3.54 -4.33
CA ALA A 121 -19.58 -3.04 -5.70
C ALA A 121 -18.27 -2.50 -6.27
N LYS A 122 -17.18 -2.53 -5.50
CA LYS A 122 -15.88 -2.00 -5.90
C LYS A 122 -14.76 -3.03 -5.79
N LEU A 123 -13.66 -2.77 -6.49
CA LEU A 123 -12.39 -3.49 -6.41
C LEU A 123 -11.30 -2.51 -6.00
N SER A 124 -10.39 -2.94 -5.15
CA SER A 124 -9.22 -2.13 -4.75
C SER A 124 -8.25 -1.99 -5.92
N THR A 125 -7.67 -0.79 -6.06
CA THR A 125 -6.55 -0.50 -6.96
C THR A 125 -5.20 -0.51 -6.24
N GLN A 126 -5.16 -0.97 -4.99
CA GLN A 126 -3.92 -1.22 -4.25
C GLN A 126 -3.28 -2.51 -4.74
N PHE A 127 -2.71 -2.47 -5.94
CA PHE A 127 -2.21 -3.66 -6.63
C PHE A 127 -1.06 -4.35 -5.89
N ASN A 128 -0.28 -3.64 -5.08
CA ASN A 128 0.75 -4.26 -4.25
C ASN A 128 0.16 -5.29 -3.29
N GLU A 129 -0.94 -4.95 -2.61
CA GLU A 129 -1.65 -5.85 -1.68
C GLU A 129 -2.14 -7.11 -2.39
N ILE A 130 -2.63 -6.94 -3.61
CA ILE A 130 -3.08 -8.08 -4.43
C ILE A 130 -1.90 -8.94 -4.85
N THR A 131 -0.81 -8.32 -5.30
CA THR A 131 0.40 -9.01 -5.73
C THR A 131 0.99 -9.85 -4.60
N GLU A 132 1.03 -9.34 -3.38
CA GLU A 132 1.52 -10.09 -2.21
C GLU A 132 0.70 -11.37 -1.97
N ILE A 133 -0.63 -11.28 -1.99
CA ILE A 133 -1.49 -12.45 -1.84
C ILE A 133 -1.33 -13.44 -3.01
N VAL A 134 -1.14 -12.95 -4.21
CA VAL A 134 -0.85 -13.79 -5.39
C VAL A 134 0.44 -14.59 -5.17
N HIS A 135 1.49 -13.93 -4.68
CA HIS A 135 2.77 -14.58 -4.36
C HIS A 135 2.64 -15.62 -3.25
N GLU A 136 2.04 -15.24 -2.12
CA GLU A 136 1.88 -16.12 -0.96
C GLU A 136 1.04 -17.35 -1.34
N SER A 137 -0.05 -17.16 -2.08
CA SER A 137 -0.91 -18.26 -2.54
C SER A 137 -0.17 -19.23 -3.47
N SER A 138 0.65 -18.69 -4.37
CA SER A 138 1.48 -19.53 -5.26
C SER A 138 2.57 -20.27 -4.49
N ALA A 139 3.18 -19.65 -3.48
CA ALA A 139 4.17 -20.30 -2.63
C ALA A 139 3.55 -21.47 -1.84
N ILE A 140 2.34 -21.28 -1.29
CA ILE A 140 1.60 -22.33 -0.59
C ILE A 140 1.25 -23.48 -1.55
N ALA A 141 0.74 -23.16 -2.74
CA ALA A 141 0.42 -24.17 -3.73
C ALA A 141 1.67 -24.99 -4.15
N LYS A 142 2.82 -24.34 -4.34
CA LYS A 142 4.10 -25.02 -4.61
C LYS A 142 4.52 -25.91 -3.44
N TYR A 143 4.36 -25.46 -2.22
CA TYR A 143 4.67 -26.25 -1.03
C TYR A 143 3.77 -27.50 -0.90
N GLU A 144 2.52 -27.41 -1.36
CA GLU A 144 1.56 -28.50 -1.40
C GLU A 144 1.66 -29.34 -2.70
N GLU A 145 2.72 -29.12 -3.51
CA GLU A 145 2.99 -29.82 -4.78
C GLU A 145 1.85 -29.68 -5.81
N ALA A 146 1.04 -28.63 -5.68
CA ALA A 146 0.00 -28.33 -6.66
C ALA A 146 0.57 -27.71 -7.93
N THR A 147 -0.08 -27.93 -9.06
CA THR A 147 0.29 -27.37 -10.37
C THR A 147 -0.43 -26.05 -10.69
N ILE A 148 -1.50 -25.73 -9.94
CA ILE A 148 -2.34 -24.56 -10.13
C ILE A 148 -2.84 -24.07 -8.77
N VAL A 149 -3.04 -22.77 -8.65
CA VAL A 149 -3.52 -22.13 -7.40
C VAL A 149 -5.06 -22.14 -7.38
N SER A 150 -5.64 -22.76 -6.36
CA SER A 150 -7.09 -22.80 -6.11
C SER A 150 -7.50 -21.87 -4.97
N ASP A 151 -8.80 -21.79 -4.69
CA ASP A 151 -9.34 -20.98 -3.58
C ASP A 151 -8.81 -21.41 -2.20
N SER A 152 -8.51 -22.69 -2.00
CA SER A 152 -7.95 -23.20 -0.75
C SER A 152 -6.60 -22.57 -0.43
N HIS A 153 -5.71 -22.46 -1.42
CA HIS A 153 -4.40 -21.83 -1.26
C HIS A 153 -4.51 -20.34 -0.96
N VAL A 154 -5.44 -19.64 -1.63
CA VAL A 154 -5.71 -18.21 -1.37
C VAL A 154 -6.27 -17.99 0.03
N ARG A 155 -7.21 -18.83 0.47
CA ARG A 155 -7.76 -18.78 1.84
C ARG A 155 -6.68 -18.97 2.88
N LYS A 156 -5.79 -19.92 2.65
CA LYS A 156 -4.67 -20.19 3.55
C LYS A 156 -3.70 -19.01 3.61
N ALA A 157 -3.34 -18.42 2.47
CA ALA A 157 -2.52 -17.21 2.44
C ALA A 157 -3.14 -16.06 3.25
N LEU A 158 -4.44 -15.80 3.07
CA LEU A 158 -5.16 -14.78 3.81
C LEU A 158 -5.24 -15.08 5.32
N ALA A 159 -5.40 -16.34 5.69
CA ALA A 159 -5.42 -16.77 7.09
C ALA A 159 -4.05 -16.62 7.74
N ASP A 160 -2.99 -17.05 7.04
CA ASP A 160 -1.62 -16.93 7.52
C ASP A 160 -1.18 -15.47 7.66
N ARG A 161 -1.58 -14.61 6.71
CA ARG A 161 -1.37 -13.16 6.80
C ARG A 161 -2.03 -12.57 8.03
N LYS A 162 -3.32 -12.90 8.26
CA LYS A 162 -4.03 -12.48 9.47
C LYS A 162 -3.33 -12.97 10.73
N TYR A 163 -2.93 -14.24 10.76
CA TYR A 163 -2.23 -14.83 11.92
C TYR A 163 -0.92 -14.11 12.25
N ARG A 164 -0.15 -13.74 11.24
CA ARG A 164 1.11 -12.99 11.46
C ARG A 164 0.89 -11.57 12.01
N ALA A 165 -0.28 -10.97 11.74
CA ALA A 165 -0.60 -9.59 12.11
C ALA A 165 -1.55 -9.47 13.31
N ASN A 166 -2.00 -10.58 13.93
CA ASN A 166 -3.09 -10.58 14.91
C ASN A 166 -2.67 -10.27 16.35
N MET A 167 -1.40 -9.95 16.61
CA MET A 167 -0.90 -9.71 17.98
C MET A 167 -1.74 -8.72 18.77
N ILE A 168 -2.24 -7.66 18.13
CA ILE A 168 -3.06 -6.66 18.80
C ILE A 168 -4.43 -7.26 19.18
N GLU A 169 -5.06 -7.99 18.26
CA GLU A 169 -6.33 -8.69 18.51
C GLU A 169 -6.19 -9.70 19.66
N GLU A 170 -5.10 -10.48 19.67
CA GLU A 170 -4.83 -11.45 20.73
C GLU A 170 -4.64 -10.78 22.10
N LYS A 171 -3.96 -9.63 22.17
CA LYS A 171 -3.83 -8.87 23.42
C LYS A 171 -5.17 -8.36 23.94
N PHE A 172 -6.06 -7.91 23.05
CA PHE A 172 -7.42 -7.53 23.46
C PHE A 172 -8.22 -8.73 23.98
N GLN A 173 -8.12 -9.88 23.31
CA GLN A 173 -8.75 -11.11 23.78
C GLN A 173 -8.19 -11.53 25.16
N GLU A 174 -6.88 -11.42 25.35
CA GLU A 174 -6.27 -11.69 26.66
C GLU A 174 -6.81 -10.77 27.76
N MET A 175 -7.01 -9.46 27.45
CA MET A 175 -7.58 -8.51 28.41
C MET A 175 -9.02 -8.87 28.77
N LEU A 176 -9.80 -9.36 27.81
CA LEU A 176 -11.15 -9.87 28.06
C LEU A 176 -11.13 -11.10 28.96
N LEU A 177 -10.31 -12.09 28.63
CA LEU A 177 -10.18 -13.33 29.41
C LEU A 177 -9.69 -13.08 30.85
N LYS A 178 -8.88 -12.04 31.04
CA LYS A 178 -8.39 -11.63 32.36
C LYS A 178 -9.32 -10.66 33.10
N ASN A 179 -10.54 -10.46 32.61
CA ASN A 179 -11.53 -9.52 33.16
C ASN A 179 -11.02 -8.09 33.35
N LYS A 180 -10.06 -7.64 32.52
CA LYS A 180 -9.61 -6.25 32.49
C LYS A 180 -10.57 -5.37 31.70
N ILE A 181 -11.27 -5.94 30.74
CA ILE A 181 -12.42 -5.35 30.05
C ILE A 181 -13.63 -6.12 30.53
N MET A 182 -14.54 -5.43 31.20
CA MET A 182 -15.75 -6.04 31.75
C MET A 182 -16.80 -6.12 30.65
N ILE A 183 -17.29 -7.34 30.40
CA ILE A 183 -18.43 -7.60 29.52
C ILE A 183 -19.41 -8.39 30.35
N ASP A 184 -20.63 -7.91 30.42
CA ASP A 184 -21.72 -8.67 31.03
C ASP A 184 -22.63 -9.18 29.90
N VAL A 185 -22.75 -10.50 29.82
CA VAL A 185 -23.59 -11.18 28.81
C VAL A 185 -24.82 -11.82 29.44
N GLN A 186 -24.99 -11.71 30.77
CA GLN A 186 -26.11 -12.26 31.53
C GLN A 186 -26.86 -11.09 32.17
N ASP A 187 -28.18 -11.15 32.06
CA ASP A 187 -29.13 -10.23 32.63
C ASP A 187 -29.06 -8.77 32.13
N ALA A 188 -30.00 -7.96 32.52
CA ALA A 188 -30.10 -6.55 32.24
C ALA A 188 -29.75 -5.74 33.50
N VAL A 189 -28.70 -4.92 33.41
CA VAL A 189 -28.26 -4.03 34.51
C VAL A 189 -28.54 -2.59 34.15
N VAL A 190 -29.16 -1.84 35.07
CA VAL A 190 -29.45 -0.43 34.86
C VAL A 190 -28.17 0.39 34.91
N GLY A 191 -27.93 1.20 33.86
CA GLY A 191 -26.76 2.08 33.77
C GLY A 191 -25.51 1.43 33.17
N GLN A 192 -25.64 0.21 32.63
CA GLN A 192 -24.55 -0.49 31.92
C GLN A 192 -24.99 -0.88 30.52
N VAL A 193 -24.08 -0.74 29.57
CA VAL A 193 -24.24 -1.20 28.19
C VAL A 193 -22.91 -1.75 27.67
N ASN A 194 -22.96 -2.86 26.97
CA ASN A 194 -21.79 -3.37 26.24
C ASN A 194 -21.64 -2.57 24.95
N GLY A 195 -20.53 -1.89 24.78
CA GLY A 195 -20.16 -1.25 23.51
C GLY A 195 -19.44 -2.22 22.58
N LEU A 196 -19.47 -1.92 21.30
CA LEU A 196 -18.65 -2.59 20.29
C LEU A 196 -17.91 -1.51 19.53
N SER A 197 -16.59 -1.60 19.49
CA SER A 197 -15.76 -0.76 18.65
C SER A 197 -15.00 -1.60 17.63
N VAL A 198 -14.58 -0.94 16.54
CA VAL A 198 -13.78 -1.57 15.49
C VAL A 198 -12.42 -0.90 15.46
N ILE A 199 -11.39 -1.69 15.62
CA ILE A 199 -10.01 -1.25 15.46
C ILE A 199 -9.56 -1.62 14.05
N GLN A 200 -9.12 -0.60 13.31
CA GLN A 200 -8.47 -0.76 12.01
C GLN A 200 -6.97 -0.86 12.22
N THR A 201 -6.38 -1.98 11.87
CA THR A 201 -4.92 -2.15 11.76
C THR A 201 -4.49 -1.88 10.31
N GLU A 202 -3.19 -1.93 10.05
CA GLU A 202 -2.66 -1.79 8.68
C GLU A 202 -3.11 -2.93 7.76
N GLU A 203 -3.34 -4.14 8.32
CA GLU A 203 -3.63 -5.36 7.56
C GLU A 203 -5.12 -5.72 7.52
N TYR A 204 -5.86 -5.50 8.61
CA TYR A 204 -7.27 -5.85 8.73
C TYR A 204 -7.96 -5.09 9.86
N ALA A 205 -9.29 -5.18 9.89
CA ALA A 205 -10.08 -4.64 10.98
C ALA A 205 -10.65 -5.76 11.85
N PHE A 206 -10.72 -5.54 13.15
CA PHE A 206 -11.40 -6.44 14.07
C PHE A 206 -12.27 -5.68 15.05
N GLY A 207 -13.40 -6.32 15.45
CA GLY A 207 -14.29 -5.79 16.46
C GLY A 207 -13.83 -6.21 17.85
N HIS A 208 -13.89 -5.31 18.80
CA HIS A 208 -13.69 -5.63 20.20
C HIS A 208 -14.76 -4.95 21.07
N PRO A 209 -15.21 -5.61 22.13
CA PRO A 209 -16.12 -5.00 23.08
C PRO A 209 -15.41 -3.95 23.93
N THR A 210 -16.17 -2.90 24.30
CA THR A 210 -15.74 -1.77 25.13
C THR A 210 -16.70 -1.53 26.26
#